data_85b59169afd748e991e14d0b5c33df37
#
_entry.id   85b59169afd748e991e14d0b5c33df37
#
_cell.length_a   1.000
_cell.length_b   1.000
_cell.length_c   1.000
_cell.angle_alpha   90.00
_cell.angle_beta   90.00
_cell.angle_gamma   90.00
#
_symmetry.space_group_name_H-M   'P 1'
#
loop_
_entity.id
_entity.type
_entity.pdbx_description
1 polymer ?
#
loop_
_entity_poly.entity_id
_entity_poly.type
_entity_poly.pdbx_seq_one_letter_code
_entity_poly.pdbx_strand_id
1 'polypeptide(L)'
;MTILRVCCAVLAAALCVAAASVPVSTAGQTSRVKALPDPPGTARPSPVSRPRLTPLAEGEWTDVHKTIVAKYAPDGRPGNALRTLLNIPALADSFLSFPAYLTKGSTLSPRHRALLILRTAWLLNNDYIWSEQVPAARTAGLTAADVRRVAEGPDARGWSAFEATLLRAVDQLFRNSFVNDADYKALTAEYDVHHTMDAVMTVADFLTLGSMYNALGIQPDPWNPDRIPADVPYRVVVPKREPPLTTPRVEPVSGTGLAIARTFARHPALAAARKELGYINQQMKLDARTRELVILRIGWNCQSAYEWAQHVGSFGKGREMGLPIESIARGPAAPGWSPVEQALLTAVDELYRDSTVSDRTWASLSTHLDVVTIVNALISAAQYRQVSLALNTFGVPGEPGDEPLPVIGSN
;
A
#
# COMPACT_ATOMS: atom_id res chain seq x y z
N MET A 1 -55.85 13.77 -55.75
CA MET A 1 -57.24 13.28 -55.78
C MET A 1 -57.50 12.65 -54.41
N THR A 2 -58.15 13.34 -53.59
CA THR A 2 -59.59 13.27 -53.23
C THR A 2 -59.77 12.35 -52.01
N ILE A 3 -59.93 12.99 -50.81
CA ILE A 3 -61.23 13.09 -50.08
C ILE A 3 -61.59 11.77 -49.34
N LEU A 4 -61.98 11.64 -48.07
CA LEU A 4 -62.86 12.48 -47.26
C LEU A 4 -62.83 11.98 -45.79
N ARG A 5 -63.07 12.87 -44.90
CA ARG A 5 -63.48 12.79 -43.48
C ARG A 5 -64.69 11.85 -43.27
N VAL A 6 -64.90 11.33 -42.05
CA VAL A 6 -66.08 11.60 -41.24
C VAL A 6 -65.90 11.14 -39.79
N CYS A 7 -66.41 11.99 -38.90
CA CYS A 7 -66.54 11.92 -37.44
C CYS A 7 -67.63 10.94 -36.97
N CYS A 8 -67.60 10.60 -35.68
CA CYS A 8 -68.57 10.69 -34.58
C CYS A 8 -68.25 9.66 -33.53
N ALA A 9 -67.92 9.96 -32.34
CA ALA A 9 -68.58 10.53 -31.18
C ALA A 9 -69.45 9.54 -30.37
N VAL A 10 -69.16 9.47 -29.07
CA VAL A 10 -70.01 9.22 -27.87
C VAL A 10 -70.24 7.77 -27.42
N LEU A 11 -69.75 7.33 -26.30
CA LEU A 11 -70.46 7.36 -24.99
C LEU A 11 -69.56 6.86 -23.86
N ALA A 12 -69.58 7.59 -22.75
CA ALA A 12 -68.94 7.28 -21.51
C ALA A 12 -69.71 6.18 -20.75
N ALA A 13 -68.98 5.28 -20.09
CA ALA A 13 -69.49 4.53 -18.96
C ALA A 13 -68.39 4.48 -17.89
N ALA A 14 -68.58 5.20 -16.80
CA ALA A 14 -67.72 5.20 -15.63
C ALA A 14 -67.94 3.87 -14.88
N LEU A 15 -66.84 3.14 -14.69
CA LEU A 15 -66.77 2.10 -13.65
C LEU A 15 -65.66 2.53 -12.68
N CYS A 16 -66.08 3.04 -11.51
CA CYS A 16 -65.20 3.22 -10.35
C CYS A 16 -64.76 1.85 -9.85
N VAL A 17 -63.51 1.47 -10.11
CA VAL A 17 -62.83 0.42 -9.36
C VAL A 17 -61.92 1.15 -8.36
N ALA A 18 -62.22 1.05 -7.08
CA ALA A 18 -61.37 1.53 -5.99
C ALA A 18 -60.09 0.67 -5.97
N ALA A 19 -59.01 1.21 -6.50
CA ALA A 19 -57.67 0.66 -6.32
C ALA A 19 -57.20 1.01 -4.91
N ALA A 20 -57.17 -0.01 -4.04
CA ALA A 20 -56.49 0.08 -2.77
C ALA A 20 -55.00 0.30 -3.03
N SER A 21 -54.49 1.49 -2.79
CA SER A 21 -53.07 1.82 -2.82
C SER A 21 -52.39 1.12 -1.64
N VAL A 22 -51.71 0.01 -1.91
CA VAL A 22 -50.74 -0.57 -1.00
C VAL A 22 -49.57 0.46 -0.93
N PRO A 23 -49.18 0.95 0.24
CA PRO A 23 -48.00 1.81 0.34
C PRO A 23 -46.76 0.96 0.00
N VAL A 24 -46.14 1.22 -1.14
CA VAL A 24 -44.82 0.73 -1.44
C VAL A 24 -43.90 1.45 -0.50
N SER A 25 -43.42 0.76 0.53
CA SER A 25 -42.36 1.23 1.43
C SER A 25 -41.08 1.33 0.61
N THR A 26 -40.80 2.52 0.08
CA THR A 26 -39.51 2.89 -0.48
C THR A 26 -38.56 3.30 0.63
N ALA A 27 -38.30 2.40 1.59
CA ALA A 27 -37.14 2.49 2.45
C ALA A 27 -35.97 1.78 1.75
N GLY A 28 -35.57 2.29 0.60
CA GLY A 28 -34.26 2.04 0.04
C GLY A 28 -33.25 2.80 0.90
N GLN A 29 -32.69 2.14 1.91
CA GLN A 29 -31.42 2.57 2.48
C GLN A 29 -30.40 2.51 1.34
N THR A 30 -30.20 3.62 0.64
CA THR A 30 -29.00 3.85 -0.15
C THR A 30 -27.84 3.91 0.84
N SER A 31 -27.21 2.77 1.11
CA SER A 31 -25.94 2.77 1.82
C SER A 31 -25.00 3.64 0.99
N ARG A 32 -24.62 4.80 1.53
CA ARG A 32 -23.66 5.68 0.88
C ARG A 32 -22.37 4.89 0.69
N VAL A 33 -22.04 4.59 -0.54
CA VAL A 33 -20.80 3.90 -0.89
C VAL A 33 -19.65 4.83 -0.57
N LYS A 34 -18.86 4.49 0.44
CA LYS A 34 -17.66 5.24 0.81
C LYS A 34 -16.59 4.97 -0.24
N ALA A 35 -16.17 5.99 -0.99
CA ALA A 35 -15.20 5.83 -2.07
C ALA A 35 -13.81 5.44 -1.56
N LEU A 36 -13.37 6.00 -0.42
CA LEU A 36 -12.11 5.65 0.23
C LEU A 36 -12.37 4.73 1.43
N PRO A 37 -11.52 3.73 1.68
CA PRO A 37 -11.53 3.00 2.94
C PRO A 37 -11.17 3.93 4.11
N ASP A 38 -11.39 3.45 5.34
CA ASP A 38 -10.89 4.18 6.49
C ASP A 38 -9.37 4.30 6.42
N PRO A 39 -8.81 5.45 6.83
CA PRO A 39 -7.36 5.62 6.77
C PRO A 39 -6.67 4.63 7.73
N PRO A 40 -5.45 4.19 7.41
CA PRO A 40 -4.65 3.33 8.29
C PRO A 40 -4.53 3.91 9.71
N GLY A 41 -4.39 3.03 10.71
CA GLY A 41 -4.20 3.44 12.11
C GLY A 41 -5.47 3.85 12.87
N THR A 42 -6.67 3.61 12.32
CA THR A 42 -7.94 3.75 13.07
C THR A 42 -8.12 2.62 14.09
N ALA A 43 -7.57 1.44 13.79
CA ALA A 43 -7.49 0.31 14.70
C ALA A 43 -6.11 -0.33 14.60
N ARG A 44 -5.70 -1.07 15.65
CA ARG A 44 -4.48 -1.87 15.61
C ARG A 44 -4.65 -2.99 14.58
N PRO A 45 -3.74 -3.15 13.61
CA PRO A 45 -3.76 -4.28 12.70
C PRO A 45 -3.78 -5.62 13.43
N SER A 46 -4.49 -6.59 12.87
CA SER A 46 -4.55 -7.98 13.36
C SER A 46 -3.88 -8.91 12.36
N PRO A 47 -2.57 -9.16 12.49
CA PRO A 47 -1.85 -10.07 11.60
C PRO A 47 -2.45 -11.47 11.63
N VAL A 48 -2.33 -12.19 10.52
CA VAL A 48 -2.76 -13.59 10.45
C VAL A 48 -1.90 -14.45 11.37
N SER A 49 -2.53 -15.25 12.23
CA SER A 49 -1.85 -16.00 13.29
C SER A 49 -1.17 -17.29 12.83
N ARG A 50 -1.35 -17.68 11.58
CA ARG A 50 -0.76 -18.89 10.98
C ARG A 50 -0.34 -18.63 9.54
N PRO A 51 0.73 -19.31 9.07
CA PRO A 51 1.17 -19.14 7.68
C PRO A 51 0.08 -19.52 6.67
N ARG A 52 -0.19 -18.62 5.72
CA ARG A 52 -0.99 -18.91 4.51
C ARG A 52 -0.15 -19.50 3.39
N LEU A 53 1.15 -19.27 3.45
CA LEU A 53 2.16 -19.86 2.61
C LEU A 53 3.23 -20.44 3.54
N THR A 54 3.36 -21.76 3.55
CA THR A 54 4.26 -22.47 4.48
C THR A 54 5.72 -22.12 4.16
N PRO A 55 6.54 -21.75 5.17
CA PRO A 55 7.97 -21.57 4.96
C PRO A 55 8.60 -22.84 4.37
N LEU A 56 9.29 -22.71 3.24
CA LEU A 56 9.88 -23.85 2.53
C LEU A 56 10.92 -24.55 3.40
N ALA A 57 10.82 -25.89 3.54
CA ALA A 57 11.76 -26.68 4.32
C ALA A 57 13.10 -26.81 3.56
N GLU A 58 14.21 -26.91 4.30
CA GLU A 58 15.55 -27.01 3.70
C GLU A 58 15.70 -28.19 2.73
N GLY A 59 15.06 -29.32 3.06
CA GLY A 59 15.05 -30.50 2.19
C GLY A 59 14.36 -30.33 0.83
N GLU A 60 13.60 -29.24 0.66
CA GLU A 60 12.88 -28.89 -0.57
C GLU A 60 13.66 -27.87 -1.42
N TRP A 61 14.84 -27.42 -0.98
CA TRP A 61 15.58 -26.38 -1.65
C TRP A 61 16.29 -26.87 -2.93
N THR A 62 15.98 -26.22 -4.02
CA THR A 62 16.73 -26.32 -5.27
C THR A 62 18.00 -25.46 -5.21
N ASP A 63 18.88 -25.55 -6.20
CA ASP A 63 20.10 -24.74 -6.27
C ASP A 63 19.79 -23.23 -6.38
N VAL A 64 18.66 -22.87 -7.00
CA VAL A 64 18.18 -21.47 -7.01
C VAL A 64 17.86 -21.00 -5.59
N HIS A 65 17.17 -21.82 -4.81
CA HIS A 65 16.86 -21.49 -3.39
C HIS A 65 18.13 -21.32 -2.57
N LYS A 66 19.10 -22.24 -2.71
CA LYS A 66 20.39 -22.19 -2.02
C LYS A 66 21.18 -20.91 -2.35
N THR A 67 21.14 -20.50 -3.64
CA THR A 67 21.77 -19.25 -4.08
C THR A 67 21.15 -18.03 -3.42
N ILE A 68 19.81 -17.97 -3.33
CA ILE A 68 19.08 -16.88 -2.68
C ILE A 68 19.37 -16.89 -1.15
N VAL A 69 19.37 -18.05 -0.52
CA VAL A 69 19.69 -18.19 0.91
C VAL A 69 21.12 -17.71 1.17
N ALA A 70 22.11 -18.14 0.40
CA ALA A 70 23.50 -17.71 0.55
C ALA A 70 23.66 -16.18 0.43
N LYS A 71 22.84 -15.54 -0.39
CA LYS A 71 22.86 -14.09 -0.60
C LYS A 71 22.24 -13.32 0.57
N TYR A 72 21.09 -13.77 1.11
CA TYR A 72 20.29 -13.01 2.08
C TYR A 72 20.40 -13.54 3.53
N ALA A 73 20.86 -14.75 3.73
CA ALA A 73 21.17 -15.36 5.02
C ALA A 73 22.55 -16.03 5.01
N PRO A 74 23.65 -15.24 4.88
CA PRO A 74 25.01 -15.79 4.72
C PRO A 74 25.51 -16.52 5.98
N ASP A 75 24.83 -16.34 7.12
CA ASP A 75 25.07 -17.09 8.37
C ASP A 75 24.47 -18.50 8.36
N GLY A 76 23.79 -18.87 7.25
CA GLY A 76 23.13 -20.19 7.10
C GLY A 76 21.82 -20.33 7.89
N ARG A 77 21.27 -19.23 8.40
CA ARG A 77 20.04 -19.24 9.23
C ARG A 77 18.93 -18.39 8.61
N PRO A 78 18.31 -18.86 7.50
CA PRO A 78 17.22 -18.13 6.86
C PRO A 78 15.99 -18.10 7.76
N GLY A 79 15.51 -16.91 8.05
CA GLY A 79 14.29 -16.67 8.83
C GLY A 79 13.03 -17.07 8.06
N ASN A 80 11.91 -17.12 8.78
CA ASN A 80 10.61 -17.51 8.25
C ASN A 80 10.18 -16.66 7.05
N ALA A 81 10.50 -15.34 7.02
CA ALA A 81 10.17 -14.49 5.89
C ALA A 81 10.89 -14.95 4.60
N LEU A 82 12.20 -15.13 4.67
CA LEU A 82 12.97 -15.63 3.51
C LEU A 82 12.44 -16.98 3.06
N ARG A 83 12.29 -17.95 3.97
CA ARG A 83 11.77 -19.29 3.66
C ARG A 83 10.37 -19.28 3.06
N THR A 84 9.50 -18.36 3.49
CA THR A 84 8.16 -18.18 2.90
C THR A 84 8.27 -17.64 1.47
N LEU A 85 9.11 -16.62 1.25
CA LEU A 85 9.29 -16.02 -0.08
C LEU A 85 9.97 -16.97 -1.07
N LEU A 86 10.77 -17.93 -0.61
CA LEU A 86 11.36 -18.96 -1.47
C LEU A 86 10.32 -19.79 -2.24
N ASN A 87 9.05 -19.84 -1.82
CA ASN A 87 8.00 -20.44 -2.63
C ASN A 87 7.82 -19.76 -3.99
N ILE A 88 8.34 -18.53 -4.17
CA ILE A 88 8.35 -17.76 -5.42
C ILE A 88 9.77 -17.16 -5.57
N PRO A 89 10.77 -17.95 -6.05
CA PRO A 89 12.18 -17.55 -6.00
C PRO A 89 12.49 -16.22 -6.70
N ALA A 90 11.89 -15.98 -7.86
CA ALA A 90 12.08 -14.74 -8.62
C ALA A 90 11.57 -13.52 -7.84
N LEU A 91 10.45 -13.67 -7.10
CA LEU A 91 9.96 -12.65 -6.20
C LEU A 91 10.91 -12.46 -5.02
N ALA A 92 11.37 -13.54 -4.37
CA ALA A 92 12.27 -13.47 -3.23
C ALA A 92 13.53 -12.67 -3.54
N ASP A 93 14.20 -12.97 -4.65
CA ASP A 93 15.46 -12.29 -5.03
C ASP A 93 15.22 -10.79 -5.34
N SER A 94 14.15 -10.48 -6.06
CA SER A 94 13.83 -9.09 -6.40
C SER A 94 13.40 -8.28 -5.18
N PHE A 95 12.53 -8.85 -4.35
CA PHE A 95 11.90 -8.17 -3.23
C PHE A 95 12.84 -7.93 -2.05
N LEU A 96 13.80 -8.82 -1.81
CA LEU A 96 14.76 -8.71 -0.72
C LEU A 96 15.96 -7.82 -1.06
N SER A 97 16.16 -7.45 -2.33
CA SER A 97 17.29 -6.62 -2.74
C SER A 97 17.20 -5.19 -2.20
N PHE A 98 16.00 -4.62 -2.18
CA PHE A 98 15.80 -3.24 -1.74
C PHE A 98 15.91 -3.06 -0.22
N PRO A 99 15.24 -3.85 0.65
CA PRO A 99 15.48 -3.78 2.08
C PRO A 99 16.93 -4.10 2.48
N ALA A 100 17.65 -4.94 1.72
CA ALA A 100 19.08 -5.15 1.93
C ALA A 100 19.89 -3.86 1.71
N TYR A 101 19.57 -3.07 0.67
CA TYR A 101 20.14 -1.75 0.47
C TYR A 101 19.77 -0.79 1.61
N LEU A 102 18.49 -0.69 1.96
CA LEU A 102 18.01 0.23 3.00
C LEU A 102 18.66 -0.05 4.37
N THR A 103 18.94 -1.32 4.67
CA THR A 103 19.54 -1.71 5.94
C THR A 103 21.08 -1.58 6.00
N LYS A 104 21.77 -1.67 4.86
CA LYS A 104 23.25 -1.73 4.80
C LYS A 104 23.89 -0.65 3.94
N GLY A 105 23.20 -0.14 2.94
CA GLY A 105 23.74 0.78 1.91
C GLY A 105 23.14 2.18 1.92
N SER A 106 22.09 2.45 2.70
CA SER A 106 21.47 3.78 2.76
C SER A 106 22.34 4.79 3.50
N THR A 107 22.07 6.07 3.25
CA THR A 107 22.78 7.19 3.88
C THR A 107 22.44 7.40 5.35
N LEU A 108 21.35 6.76 5.82
CA LEU A 108 20.85 6.94 7.19
C LEU A 108 21.81 6.42 8.25
N SER A 109 21.95 7.16 9.35
CA SER A 109 22.62 6.64 10.53
C SER A 109 21.92 5.37 11.02
N PRO A 110 22.65 4.39 11.60
CA PRO A 110 22.04 3.18 12.14
C PRO A 110 20.92 3.47 13.14
N ARG A 111 21.07 4.50 13.97
CA ARG A 111 20.08 4.91 14.97
C ARG A 111 18.79 5.44 14.32
N HIS A 112 18.90 6.37 13.38
CA HIS A 112 17.72 6.93 12.70
C HIS A 112 16.99 5.87 11.89
N ARG A 113 17.72 5.02 11.17
CA ARG A 113 17.14 3.89 10.45
C ARG A 113 16.36 2.95 11.37
N ALA A 114 16.93 2.61 12.54
CA ALA A 114 16.25 1.75 13.51
C ALA A 114 14.96 2.39 14.03
N LEU A 115 14.94 3.70 14.30
CA LEU A 115 13.74 4.42 14.72
C LEU A 115 12.63 4.32 13.65
N LEU A 116 12.96 4.56 12.38
CA LEU A 116 12.01 4.49 11.27
C LEU A 116 11.42 3.08 11.12
N ILE A 117 12.28 2.05 11.14
CA ILE A 117 11.83 0.66 10.93
C ILE A 117 11.00 0.16 12.12
N LEU A 118 11.47 0.38 13.35
CA LEU A 118 10.73 -0.06 14.54
C LEU A 118 9.38 0.66 14.68
N ARG A 119 9.30 1.98 14.40
CA ARG A 119 8.01 2.68 14.42
C ARG A 119 7.07 2.11 13.36
N THR A 120 7.56 1.83 12.17
CA THR A 120 6.80 1.18 11.10
C THR A 120 6.30 -0.20 11.54
N ALA A 121 7.15 -1.03 12.12
CA ALA A 121 6.78 -2.36 12.63
C ALA A 121 5.69 -2.27 13.70
N TRP A 122 5.78 -1.30 14.62
CA TRP A 122 4.76 -1.09 15.65
C TRP A 122 3.41 -0.66 15.05
N LEU A 123 3.42 0.27 14.08
CA LEU A 123 2.20 0.71 13.39
C LEU A 123 1.49 -0.44 12.67
N LEU A 124 2.26 -1.35 12.09
CA LEU A 124 1.76 -2.54 11.40
C LEU A 124 1.36 -3.67 12.36
N ASN A 125 1.67 -3.53 13.66
CA ASN A 125 1.62 -4.63 14.62
C ASN A 125 2.34 -5.89 14.12
N ASN A 126 3.53 -5.69 13.51
CA ASN A 126 4.29 -6.77 12.89
C ASN A 126 5.42 -7.26 13.80
N ASP A 127 5.16 -8.32 14.56
CA ASP A 127 6.13 -8.92 15.49
C ASP A 127 7.35 -9.49 14.78
N TYR A 128 7.23 -9.94 13.52
CA TYR A 128 8.36 -10.46 12.77
C TYR A 128 9.40 -9.36 12.54
N ILE A 129 9.01 -8.24 11.91
CA ILE A 129 9.95 -7.12 11.66
C ILE A 129 10.47 -6.56 12.97
N TRP A 130 9.61 -6.41 13.99
CA TRP A 130 10.02 -5.93 15.30
C TRP A 130 11.13 -6.79 15.88
N SER A 131 10.93 -8.10 15.97
CA SER A 131 11.89 -9.04 16.54
C SER A 131 13.22 -9.10 15.79
N GLU A 132 13.18 -8.96 14.46
CA GLU A 132 14.39 -8.92 13.62
C GLU A 132 15.17 -7.61 13.77
N GLN A 133 14.48 -6.49 14.05
CA GLN A 133 15.13 -5.18 14.08
C GLN A 133 15.60 -4.74 15.48
N VAL A 134 15.03 -5.25 16.56
CA VAL A 134 15.43 -4.87 17.93
C VAL A 134 16.90 -5.17 18.21
N PRO A 135 17.50 -6.31 17.84
CA PRO A 135 18.94 -6.54 18.02
C PRO A 135 19.81 -5.50 17.28
N ALA A 136 19.46 -5.19 16.04
CA ALA A 136 20.17 -4.15 15.26
C ALA A 136 20.00 -2.76 15.87
N ALA A 137 18.84 -2.43 16.41
CA ALA A 137 18.56 -1.19 17.10
C ALA A 137 19.41 -1.05 18.38
N ARG A 138 19.55 -2.12 19.15
CA ARG A 138 20.44 -2.15 20.33
C ARG A 138 21.90 -1.90 19.93
N THR A 139 22.35 -2.55 18.85
CA THR A 139 23.70 -2.30 18.30
C THR A 139 23.88 -0.86 17.83
N ALA A 140 22.82 -0.24 17.34
CA ALA A 140 22.78 1.17 16.95
C ALA A 140 22.67 2.15 18.16
N GLY A 141 22.73 1.64 19.38
CA GLY A 141 22.75 2.43 20.62
C GLY A 141 21.36 2.77 21.18
N LEU A 142 20.27 2.12 20.72
CA LEU A 142 18.98 2.26 21.37
C LEU A 142 18.96 1.40 22.64
N THR A 143 18.62 2.04 23.76
CA THR A 143 18.34 1.34 25.01
C THR A 143 17.01 0.59 24.96
N ALA A 144 16.75 -0.32 25.91
CA ALA A 144 15.45 -0.95 26.05
C ALA A 144 14.32 0.09 26.27
N ALA A 145 14.63 1.17 26.98
CA ALA A 145 13.71 2.28 27.17
C ALA A 145 13.44 3.03 25.85
N ASP A 146 14.45 3.21 24.98
CA ASP A 146 14.26 3.81 23.67
C ASP A 146 13.39 2.92 22.77
N VAL A 147 13.67 1.62 22.73
CA VAL A 147 12.87 0.65 21.95
C VAL A 147 11.40 0.71 22.38
N ARG A 148 11.13 0.72 23.69
CA ARG A 148 9.75 0.89 24.20
C ARG A 148 9.16 2.24 23.80
N ARG A 149 9.93 3.32 23.94
CA ARG A 149 9.52 4.68 23.59
C ARG A 149 9.14 4.85 22.12
N VAL A 150 9.75 4.07 21.21
CA VAL A 150 9.32 4.04 19.79
C VAL A 150 7.83 3.64 19.69
N ALA A 151 7.39 2.67 20.48
CA ALA A 151 5.98 2.27 20.52
C ALA A 151 5.08 3.38 21.08
N GLU A 152 5.54 4.12 22.08
CA GLU A 152 4.82 5.26 22.68
C GLU A 152 4.64 6.43 21.67
N GLY A 153 5.56 6.58 20.72
CA GLY A 153 5.42 7.49 19.59
C GLY A 153 6.23 8.79 19.68
N PRO A 154 5.99 9.71 18.73
CA PRO A 154 6.77 10.95 18.60
C PRO A 154 6.67 11.89 19.78
N ASP A 155 5.56 11.87 20.52
CA ASP A 155 5.31 12.77 21.65
C ASP A 155 5.90 12.26 22.98
N ALA A 156 6.49 11.07 22.99
CA ALA A 156 7.12 10.52 24.18
C ALA A 156 8.35 11.35 24.59
N ARG A 157 8.48 11.59 25.90
CA ARG A 157 9.60 12.38 26.42
C ARG A 157 10.93 11.66 26.23
N GLY A 158 11.96 12.42 25.85
CA GLY A 158 13.35 11.95 25.72
C GLY A 158 13.81 11.73 24.28
N TRP A 159 13.00 12.02 23.28
CA TRP A 159 13.46 12.18 21.90
C TRP A 159 14.16 13.54 21.71
N SER A 160 15.17 13.61 20.87
CA SER A 160 15.57 14.90 20.29
C SER A 160 14.43 15.43 19.40
N ALA A 161 14.46 16.74 19.11
CA ALA A 161 13.46 17.34 18.21
C ALA A 161 13.45 16.66 16.84
N PHE A 162 14.63 16.27 16.34
CA PHE A 162 14.77 15.61 15.05
C PHE A 162 14.28 14.16 15.06
N GLU A 163 14.58 13.38 16.12
CA GLU A 163 14.04 12.02 16.27
C GLU A 163 12.52 12.01 16.36
N ALA A 164 11.92 12.96 17.09
CA ALA A 164 10.48 13.13 17.12
C ALA A 164 9.91 13.45 15.71
N THR A 165 10.63 14.27 14.92
CA THR A 165 10.26 14.56 13.53
C THR A 165 10.31 13.30 12.65
N LEU A 166 11.35 12.47 12.79
CA LEU A 166 11.42 11.19 12.08
C LEU A 166 10.22 10.29 12.39
N LEU A 167 9.87 10.16 13.67
CA LEU A 167 8.72 9.34 14.09
C LEU A 167 7.39 9.91 13.60
N ARG A 168 7.19 11.25 13.61
CA ARG A 168 6.00 11.90 13.01
C ARG A 168 5.91 11.66 11.51
N ALA A 169 7.03 11.69 10.80
CA ALA A 169 7.06 11.38 9.37
C ALA A 169 6.61 9.94 9.10
N VAL A 170 7.03 8.97 9.93
CA VAL A 170 6.53 7.59 9.84
C VAL A 170 5.02 7.53 10.01
N ASP A 171 4.49 8.16 11.05
CA ASP A 171 3.04 8.17 11.35
C ASP A 171 2.24 8.80 10.19
N GLN A 172 2.76 9.88 9.60
CA GLN A 172 2.12 10.56 8.46
C GLN A 172 2.19 9.74 7.16
N LEU A 173 3.33 9.13 6.85
CA LEU A 173 3.46 8.23 5.70
C LEU A 173 2.49 7.05 5.82
N PHE A 174 2.41 6.45 7.01
CA PHE A 174 1.49 5.34 7.25
C PHE A 174 0.02 5.76 7.07
N ARG A 175 -0.39 6.87 7.70
CA ARG A 175 -1.79 7.28 7.78
C ARG A 175 -2.27 8.09 6.58
N ASN A 176 -1.43 9.03 6.11
CA ASN A 176 -1.78 10.00 5.08
C ASN A 176 -1.17 9.70 3.71
N SER A 177 -0.27 8.71 3.61
CA SER A 177 0.56 8.48 2.41
C SER A 177 1.31 9.75 1.95
N PHE A 178 1.69 10.63 2.89
CA PHE A 178 2.25 11.95 2.63
C PHE A 178 2.86 12.52 3.92
N VAL A 179 3.96 13.27 3.81
CA VAL A 179 4.56 14.05 4.91
C VAL A 179 4.20 15.51 4.71
N ASN A 180 3.58 16.14 5.71
CA ASN A 180 3.17 17.55 5.68
C ASN A 180 4.39 18.49 5.60
N ASP A 181 4.15 19.73 5.12
CA ASP A 181 5.21 20.73 4.90
C ASP A 181 6.04 21.03 6.14
N ALA A 182 5.41 21.14 7.30
CA ALA A 182 6.10 21.44 8.54
C ALA A 182 7.14 20.37 8.90
N ASP A 183 6.77 19.07 8.87
CA ASP A 183 7.69 17.99 9.19
C ASP A 183 8.67 17.72 8.03
N TYR A 184 8.27 17.89 6.78
CA TYR A 184 9.20 17.81 5.65
C TYR A 184 10.29 18.88 5.74
N LYS A 185 9.94 20.14 6.05
CA LYS A 185 10.88 21.22 6.29
C LYS A 185 11.81 20.91 7.47
N ALA A 186 11.29 20.33 8.55
CA ALA A 186 12.12 19.93 9.69
C ALA A 186 13.07 18.77 9.34
N LEU A 187 12.66 17.83 8.50
CA LEU A 187 13.54 16.76 7.97
C LEU A 187 14.68 17.35 7.14
N THR A 188 14.36 18.25 6.21
CA THR A 188 15.34 18.83 5.29
C THR A 188 16.22 19.91 5.91
N ALA A 189 15.95 20.34 7.13
CA ALA A 189 16.83 21.16 7.91
C ALA A 189 18.09 20.39 8.39
N GLU A 190 18.00 19.08 8.58
CA GLU A 190 19.05 18.20 9.07
C GLU A 190 19.54 17.21 7.99
N TYR A 191 18.68 16.86 7.04
CA TYR A 191 18.93 15.88 5.99
C TYR A 191 19.05 16.55 4.62
N ASP A 192 20.07 16.15 3.85
CA ASP A 192 20.11 16.43 2.42
C ASP A 192 19.06 15.60 1.64
N VAL A 193 19.04 15.77 0.32
CA VAL A 193 18.09 15.06 -0.55
C VAL A 193 18.27 13.54 -0.47
N HIS A 194 19.48 13.02 -0.36
CA HIS A 194 19.73 11.58 -0.29
C HIS A 194 19.22 10.99 1.02
N HIS A 195 19.54 11.61 2.15
CA HIS A 195 19.03 11.19 3.46
C HIS A 195 17.50 11.23 3.51
N THR A 196 16.90 12.31 2.97
CA THR A 196 15.44 12.47 2.93
C THR A 196 14.78 11.39 2.08
N MET A 197 15.33 11.10 0.90
CA MET A 197 14.82 10.04 0.03
C MET A 197 14.98 8.67 0.68
N ASP A 198 16.12 8.35 1.28
CA ASP A 198 16.33 7.09 2.00
C ASP A 198 15.37 6.96 3.20
N ALA A 199 15.10 8.03 3.94
CA ALA A 199 14.17 7.99 5.07
C ALA A 199 12.74 7.67 4.63
N VAL A 200 12.22 8.37 3.61
CA VAL A 200 10.89 8.13 3.07
C VAL A 200 10.79 6.71 2.49
N MET A 201 11.79 6.29 1.72
CA MET A 201 11.78 4.96 1.11
C MET A 201 11.98 3.84 2.12
N THR A 202 12.72 4.05 3.21
CA THR A 202 12.81 3.09 4.32
C THR A 202 11.42 2.82 4.92
N VAL A 203 10.68 3.86 5.23
CA VAL A 203 9.32 3.71 5.76
C VAL A 203 8.41 3.04 4.75
N ALA A 204 8.41 3.50 3.51
CA ALA A 204 7.55 3.00 2.45
C ALA A 204 7.81 1.50 2.15
N ASP A 205 9.07 1.08 2.15
CA ASP A 205 9.44 -0.32 1.92
C ASP A 205 9.05 -1.22 3.11
N PHE A 206 9.32 -0.80 4.33
CA PHE A 206 8.93 -1.58 5.52
C PHE A 206 7.41 -1.61 5.74
N LEU A 207 6.65 -0.61 5.27
CA LEU A 207 5.19 -0.70 5.16
C LEU A 207 4.76 -1.78 4.16
N THR A 208 5.43 -1.86 3.03
CA THR A 208 5.18 -2.89 2.00
C THR A 208 5.47 -4.29 2.52
N LEU A 209 6.69 -4.51 3.03
CA LEU A 209 7.12 -5.80 3.60
C LEU A 209 6.19 -6.24 4.74
N GLY A 210 5.97 -5.36 5.71
CA GLY A 210 5.20 -5.71 6.89
C GLY A 210 3.73 -5.99 6.60
N SER A 211 3.11 -5.25 5.67
CA SER A 211 1.74 -5.54 5.24
C SER A 211 1.66 -6.92 4.55
N MET A 212 2.65 -7.26 3.71
CA MET A 212 2.73 -8.57 3.08
C MET A 212 3.01 -9.68 4.10
N TYR A 213 3.91 -9.46 5.06
CA TYR A 213 4.20 -10.43 6.13
C TYR A 213 2.97 -10.70 6.99
N ASN A 214 2.21 -9.65 7.33
CA ASN A 214 0.93 -9.80 8.03
C ASN A 214 -0.09 -10.60 7.21
N ALA A 215 -0.23 -10.27 5.92
CA ALA A 215 -1.18 -10.94 5.03
C ALA A 215 -0.82 -12.41 4.76
N LEU A 216 0.46 -12.75 4.73
CA LEU A 216 0.95 -14.13 4.56
C LEU A 216 1.03 -14.91 5.88
N GLY A 217 0.86 -14.25 7.02
CA GLY A 217 0.92 -14.87 8.34
C GLY A 217 2.33 -15.29 8.73
N ILE A 218 3.36 -14.52 8.35
CA ILE A 218 4.74 -14.82 8.70
C ILE A 218 4.93 -14.64 10.20
N GLN A 219 5.33 -15.73 10.88
CA GLN A 219 5.52 -15.77 12.32
C GLN A 219 6.96 -15.40 12.69
N PRO A 220 7.18 -14.74 13.85
CA PRO A 220 8.52 -14.47 14.36
C PRO A 220 9.37 -15.73 14.44
N ASP A 221 10.67 -15.58 14.21
CA ASP A 221 11.61 -16.66 14.33
C ASP A 221 11.83 -17.04 15.80
N PRO A 222 11.97 -18.34 16.13
CA PRO A 222 12.01 -18.80 17.51
C PRO A 222 13.27 -18.34 18.29
N TRP A 223 14.32 -17.93 17.58
CA TRP A 223 15.54 -17.41 18.19
C TRP A 223 15.49 -15.90 18.50
N ASN A 224 14.44 -15.20 18.05
CA ASN A 224 14.21 -13.78 18.32
C ASN A 224 13.06 -13.61 19.32
N PRO A 225 13.35 -13.40 20.63
CA PRO A 225 12.33 -13.33 21.67
C PRO A 225 11.61 -11.98 21.75
N ASP A 226 12.17 -10.93 21.13
CA ASP A 226 11.61 -9.59 21.22
C ASP A 226 10.22 -9.51 20.57
N ARG A 227 9.28 -8.86 21.26
CA ARG A 227 7.90 -8.67 20.79
C ARG A 227 7.49 -7.23 20.95
N ILE A 228 6.51 -6.81 20.16
CA ILE A 228 5.88 -5.52 20.28
C ILE A 228 5.28 -5.35 21.69
N PRO A 229 5.54 -4.23 22.39
CA PRO A 229 4.95 -3.98 23.69
C PRO A 229 3.42 -3.98 23.63
N ALA A 230 2.79 -5.01 24.20
CA ALA A 230 1.33 -5.18 24.17
C ALA A 230 0.60 -4.21 25.08
N ASP A 231 1.27 -3.69 26.10
CA ASP A 231 0.76 -2.77 27.11
C ASP A 231 0.82 -1.29 26.68
N VAL A 232 1.44 -0.97 25.53
CA VAL A 232 1.42 0.38 24.96
C VAL A 232 0.13 0.55 24.15
N PRO A 233 -0.72 1.54 24.50
CA PRO A 233 -1.96 1.79 23.76
C PRO A 233 -1.70 2.12 22.29
N TYR A 234 -2.43 1.45 21.39
CA TYR A 234 -2.33 1.74 19.96
C TYR A 234 -3.04 3.06 19.64
N ARG A 235 -2.27 4.09 19.40
CA ARG A 235 -2.78 5.41 19.05
C ARG A 235 -1.90 6.05 17.99
N VAL A 236 -2.49 6.38 16.85
CA VAL A 236 -1.83 7.09 15.74
C VAL A 236 -2.53 8.43 15.55
N VAL A 237 -1.84 9.50 15.88
CA VAL A 237 -2.36 10.87 15.74
C VAL A 237 -1.47 11.61 14.76
N VAL A 238 -2.07 12.08 13.68
CA VAL A 238 -1.38 12.87 12.66
C VAL A 238 -2.22 14.10 12.29
N PRO A 239 -1.60 15.17 11.82
CA PRO A 239 -2.33 16.30 11.26
C PRO A 239 -3.20 15.84 10.08
N LYS A 240 -4.26 16.59 9.79
CA LYS A 240 -5.01 16.37 8.56
C LYS A 240 -4.04 16.49 7.37
N ARG A 241 -4.18 15.57 6.41
CA ARG A 241 -3.38 15.61 5.19
C ARG A 241 -3.58 16.95 4.46
N GLU A 242 -2.48 17.55 4.08
CA GLU A 242 -2.46 18.73 3.23
C GLU A 242 -2.89 18.40 1.79
N PRO A 243 -3.32 19.40 1.00
CA PRO A 243 -3.59 19.22 -0.42
C PRO A 243 -2.36 18.67 -1.17
N PRO A 244 -2.54 18.05 -2.34
CA PRO A 244 -1.42 17.64 -3.18
C PRO A 244 -0.50 18.83 -3.50
N LEU A 245 0.80 18.55 -3.58
CA LEU A 245 1.81 19.55 -3.89
C LEU A 245 1.64 20.05 -5.32
N THR A 246 1.80 21.35 -5.50
CA THR A 246 1.79 22.00 -6.82
C THR A 246 3.20 22.23 -7.37
N THR A 247 4.22 22.10 -6.51
CA THR A 247 5.62 22.23 -6.88
C THR A 247 6.39 21.04 -6.30
N PRO A 248 7.39 20.50 -7.03
CA PRO A 248 8.19 19.40 -6.53
C PRO A 248 9.00 19.82 -5.30
N ARG A 249 9.12 18.94 -4.32
CA ARG A 249 10.06 19.04 -3.19
C ARG A 249 11.41 18.40 -3.54
N VAL A 250 11.39 17.42 -4.45
CA VAL A 250 12.60 16.84 -5.05
C VAL A 250 12.51 17.09 -6.55
N GLU A 251 13.26 18.10 -7.01
CA GLU A 251 13.29 18.49 -8.42
C GLU A 251 13.80 17.34 -9.29
N PRO A 252 13.04 16.92 -10.33
CA PRO A 252 13.55 15.93 -11.28
C PRO A 252 14.83 16.42 -11.96
N VAL A 253 15.80 15.54 -12.22
CA VAL A 253 16.95 15.89 -13.05
C VAL A 253 16.49 16.26 -14.47
N SER A 254 17.24 17.15 -15.13
CA SER A 254 16.99 17.50 -16.53
C SER A 254 17.11 16.26 -17.43
N GLY A 255 16.32 16.19 -18.47
CA GLY A 255 16.41 15.08 -19.45
C GLY A 255 15.05 14.59 -19.93
N THR A 256 15.07 13.50 -20.67
CA THR A 256 13.91 12.78 -21.19
C THR A 256 13.49 11.65 -20.25
N GLY A 257 12.28 11.14 -20.42
CA GLY A 257 11.71 10.07 -19.61
C GLY A 257 10.76 10.58 -18.51
N LEU A 258 10.07 9.66 -17.87
CA LEU A 258 9.06 9.96 -16.86
C LEU A 258 9.63 10.76 -15.69
N ALA A 259 8.84 11.68 -15.15
CA ALA A 259 9.22 12.52 -14.01
C ALA A 259 9.64 11.69 -12.81
N ILE A 260 8.96 10.57 -12.54
CA ILE A 260 9.34 9.64 -11.47
C ILE A 260 10.79 9.14 -11.62
N ALA A 261 11.20 8.70 -12.82
CA ALA A 261 12.55 8.20 -13.08
C ALA A 261 13.59 9.32 -12.88
N ARG A 262 13.28 10.53 -13.38
CA ARG A 262 14.13 11.71 -13.23
C ARG A 262 14.22 12.20 -11.78
N THR A 263 13.15 12.04 -10.99
CA THR A 263 13.17 12.35 -9.54
C THR A 263 14.07 11.36 -8.80
N PHE A 264 13.90 10.05 -9.03
CA PHE A 264 14.75 9.04 -8.39
C PHE A 264 16.21 9.09 -8.84
N ALA A 265 16.50 9.61 -10.02
CA ALA A 265 17.88 9.86 -10.48
C ALA A 265 18.65 10.88 -9.63
N ARG A 266 17.96 11.66 -8.77
CA ARG A 266 18.61 12.48 -7.74
C ARG A 266 19.40 11.66 -6.72
N HIS A 267 19.04 10.40 -6.53
CA HIS A 267 19.73 9.46 -5.64
C HIS A 267 20.11 8.18 -6.41
N PRO A 268 21.22 8.16 -7.17
CA PRO A 268 21.56 7.05 -8.06
C PRO A 268 21.70 5.69 -7.35
N ALA A 269 22.23 5.65 -6.13
CA ALA A 269 22.36 4.41 -5.37
C ALA A 269 20.99 3.83 -4.99
N LEU A 270 20.08 4.67 -4.51
CA LEU A 270 18.69 4.30 -4.23
C LEU A 270 17.97 3.81 -5.49
N ALA A 271 18.08 4.55 -6.59
CA ALA A 271 17.48 4.19 -7.87
C ALA A 271 17.97 2.82 -8.38
N ALA A 272 19.28 2.55 -8.30
CA ALA A 272 19.90 1.29 -8.72
C ALA A 272 19.50 0.10 -7.82
N ALA A 273 19.16 0.35 -6.56
CA ALA A 273 18.76 -0.69 -5.61
C ALA A 273 17.30 -1.16 -5.82
N ARG A 274 16.46 -0.35 -6.48
CA ARG A 274 15.03 -0.62 -6.70
C ARG A 274 14.82 -1.61 -7.86
N LYS A 275 15.05 -2.89 -7.60
CA LYS A 275 14.90 -3.97 -8.60
C LYS A 275 13.51 -4.62 -8.58
N GLU A 276 12.75 -4.42 -7.52
CA GLU A 276 11.43 -5.01 -7.30
C GLU A 276 10.41 -4.61 -8.38
N LEU A 277 10.49 -3.37 -8.89
CA LEU A 277 9.64 -2.93 -10.01
C LEU A 277 9.93 -3.69 -11.29
N GLY A 278 11.17 -4.16 -11.49
CA GLY A 278 11.53 -5.02 -12.61
C GLY A 278 10.79 -6.36 -12.57
N TYR A 279 10.66 -6.96 -11.38
CA TYR A 279 9.87 -8.18 -11.20
C TYR A 279 8.40 -7.95 -11.58
N ILE A 280 7.76 -6.93 -11.02
CA ILE A 280 6.34 -6.63 -11.25
C ILE A 280 6.06 -6.39 -12.74
N ASN A 281 6.92 -5.64 -13.42
CA ASN A 281 6.68 -5.23 -14.80
C ASN A 281 7.08 -6.28 -15.84
N GLN A 282 8.00 -7.20 -15.53
CA GLN A 282 8.63 -8.07 -16.54
C GLN A 282 8.52 -9.56 -16.24
N GLN A 283 8.45 -9.96 -14.97
CA GLN A 283 8.56 -11.39 -14.58
C GLN A 283 7.28 -11.91 -13.92
N MET A 284 6.45 -11.03 -13.36
CA MET A 284 5.26 -11.42 -12.64
C MET A 284 4.22 -12.03 -13.60
N LYS A 285 3.74 -13.22 -13.24
CA LYS A 285 2.62 -13.87 -13.93
C LYS A 285 1.30 -13.37 -13.35
N LEU A 286 0.89 -12.20 -13.78
CA LEU A 286 -0.42 -11.62 -13.48
C LEU A 286 -0.96 -10.99 -14.75
N ASP A 287 -2.20 -11.26 -15.11
CA ASP A 287 -2.80 -10.64 -16.28
C ASP A 287 -2.86 -9.12 -16.14
N ALA A 288 -2.75 -8.42 -17.27
CA ALA A 288 -2.63 -6.96 -17.27
C ALA A 288 -3.86 -6.28 -16.63
N ARG A 289 -5.06 -6.81 -16.85
CA ARG A 289 -6.31 -6.24 -16.32
C ARG A 289 -6.33 -6.33 -14.79
N THR A 290 -6.02 -7.50 -14.23
CA THR A 290 -5.94 -7.71 -12.77
C THR A 290 -4.85 -6.83 -12.16
N ARG A 291 -3.69 -6.73 -12.81
CA ARG A 291 -2.60 -5.86 -12.35
C ARG A 291 -3.04 -4.40 -12.27
N GLU A 292 -3.58 -3.85 -13.35
CA GLU A 292 -4.00 -2.45 -13.38
C GLU A 292 -5.17 -2.17 -12.43
N LEU A 293 -6.09 -3.13 -12.24
CA LEU A 293 -7.18 -3.01 -11.28
C LEU A 293 -6.66 -2.76 -9.85
N VAL A 294 -5.70 -3.56 -9.39
CA VAL A 294 -5.16 -3.43 -8.03
C VAL A 294 -4.27 -2.19 -7.88
N ILE A 295 -3.49 -1.83 -8.93
CA ILE A 295 -2.64 -0.64 -8.95
C ILE A 295 -3.48 0.64 -8.89
N LEU A 296 -4.49 0.74 -9.72
CA LEU A 296 -5.39 1.90 -9.72
C LEU A 296 -6.13 2.03 -8.39
N ARG A 297 -6.60 0.93 -7.79
CA ARG A 297 -7.27 1.00 -6.49
C ARG A 297 -6.34 1.47 -5.38
N ILE A 298 -5.12 0.97 -5.28
CA ILE A 298 -4.17 1.43 -4.25
C ILE A 298 -3.71 2.87 -4.52
N GLY A 299 -3.50 3.26 -5.76
CA GLY A 299 -3.20 4.64 -6.14
C GLY A 299 -4.30 5.61 -5.70
N TRP A 300 -5.57 5.21 -5.90
CA TRP A 300 -6.73 5.94 -5.39
C TRP A 300 -6.73 6.03 -3.87
N ASN A 301 -6.53 4.92 -3.16
CA ASN A 301 -6.50 4.89 -1.69
C ASN A 301 -5.40 5.81 -1.13
N CYS A 302 -4.24 5.85 -1.78
CA CYS A 302 -3.14 6.74 -1.42
C CYS A 302 -3.35 8.18 -1.89
N GLN A 303 -4.41 8.47 -2.68
CA GLN A 303 -4.64 9.77 -3.30
C GLN A 303 -3.39 10.23 -4.08
N SER A 304 -2.81 9.33 -4.87
CA SER A 304 -1.62 9.60 -5.69
C SER A 304 -2.02 9.97 -7.11
N ALA A 305 -2.04 11.28 -7.39
CA ALA A 305 -2.49 11.80 -8.68
C ALA A 305 -1.57 11.33 -9.82
N TYR A 306 -0.25 11.33 -9.60
CA TYR A 306 0.70 10.86 -10.61
C TYR A 306 0.49 9.37 -10.93
N GLU A 307 0.44 8.52 -9.91
CA GLU A 307 0.26 7.07 -10.09
C GLU A 307 -1.03 6.76 -10.82
N TRP A 308 -2.11 7.40 -10.39
CA TRP A 308 -3.42 7.28 -11.03
C TRP A 308 -3.35 7.64 -12.51
N ALA A 309 -2.82 8.82 -12.84
CA ALA A 309 -2.77 9.31 -14.21
C ALA A 309 -1.96 8.39 -15.13
N GLN A 310 -0.80 7.92 -14.66
CA GLN A 310 0.04 7.02 -15.45
C GLN A 310 -0.64 5.68 -15.73
N HIS A 311 -1.36 5.12 -14.76
CA HIS A 311 -2.01 3.82 -14.90
C HIS A 311 -3.39 3.88 -15.57
N VAL A 312 -4.10 5.00 -15.50
CA VAL A 312 -5.28 5.26 -16.34
C VAL A 312 -4.86 5.46 -17.81
N GLY A 313 -3.78 6.22 -18.02
CA GLY A 313 -3.32 6.70 -19.32
C GLY A 313 -2.24 5.85 -19.99
N SER A 314 -1.13 6.50 -20.31
CA SER A 314 -0.13 6.00 -21.26
C SER A 314 0.68 4.79 -20.79
N PHE A 315 0.94 4.65 -19.50
CA PHE A 315 1.77 3.56 -18.96
C PHE A 315 0.95 2.29 -18.72
N GLY A 316 -0.06 2.35 -17.85
CA GLY A 316 -0.90 1.21 -17.49
C GLY A 316 -2.03 0.92 -18.48
N LYS A 317 -2.42 1.90 -19.29
CA LYS A 317 -3.46 1.78 -20.32
C LYS A 317 -4.83 1.32 -19.80
N GLY A 318 -5.19 1.70 -18.57
CA GLY A 318 -6.43 1.28 -17.94
C GLY A 318 -7.67 1.59 -18.78
N ARG A 319 -7.75 2.79 -19.39
CA ARG A 319 -8.84 3.15 -20.30
C ARG A 319 -8.83 2.34 -21.59
N GLU A 320 -7.66 2.14 -22.21
CA GLU A 320 -7.51 1.34 -23.43
C GLU A 320 -7.98 -0.09 -23.21
N MET A 321 -7.72 -0.66 -22.01
CA MET A 321 -8.18 -1.98 -21.61
C MET A 321 -9.67 -2.05 -21.22
N GLY A 322 -10.38 -0.92 -21.25
CA GLY A 322 -11.80 -0.86 -20.88
C GLY A 322 -12.05 -1.07 -19.39
N LEU A 323 -11.10 -0.69 -18.51
CA LEU A 323 -11.33 -0.71 -17.07
C LEU A 323 -12.38 0.35 -16.68
N PRO A 324 -13.33 0.03 -15.78
CA PRO A 324 -14.33 0.97 -15.30
C PRO A 324 -13.74 1.91 -14.24
N ILE A 325 -12.98 2.91 -14.70
CA ILE A 325 -12.11 3.79 -13.91
C ILE A 325 -12.84 4.41 -12.72
N GLU A 326 -14.04 4.97 -12.95
CA GLU A 326 -14.83 5.59 -11.88
C GLU A 326 -15.35 4.56 -10.86
N SER A 327 -15.63 3.33 -11.30
CA SER A 327 -16.02 2.24 -10.39
C SER A 327 -14.84 1.77 -9.55
N ILE A 328 -13.62 1.76 -10.10
CA ILE A 328 -12.39 1.47 -9.33
C ILE A 328 -12.23 2.49 -8.20
N ALA A 329 -12.42 3.78 -8.50
CA ALA A 329 -12.36 4.84 -7.48
C ALA A 329 -13.46 4.67 -6.41
N ARG A 330 -14.68 4.24 -6.77
CA ARG A 330 -15.75 3.94 -5.82
C ARG A 330 -15.48 2.67 -4.99
N GLY A 331 -14.63 1.77 -5.48
CA GLY A 331 -14.18 0.58 -4.76
C GLY A 331 -15.08 -0.65 -4.87
N PRO A 332 -14.87 -1.66 -3.99
CA PRO A 332 -15.48 -2.98 -4.13
C PRO A 332 -17.01 -2.98 -4.01
N ALA A 333 -17.62 -1.92 -3.46
CA ALA A 333 -19.06 -1.80 -3.33
C ALA A 333 -19.75 -1.23 -4.60
N ALA A 334 -18.98 -0.76 -5.59
CA ALA A 334 -19.55 -0.31 -6.85
C ALA A 334 -20.15 -1.51 -7.62
N PRO A 335 -21.26 -1.29 -8.36
CA PRO A 335 -21.87 -2.36 -9.12
C PRO A 335 -21.03 -2.78 -10.33
N GLY A 336 -21.25 -4.00 -10.82
CA GLY A 336 -20.67 -4.51 -12.06
C GLY A 336 -19.37 -5.30 -11.91
N TRP A 337 -18.83 -5.47 -10.69
CA TRP A 337 -17.68 -6.32 -10.44
C TRP A 337 -18.02 -7.80 -10.54
N SER A 338 -17.18 -8.57 -11.19
CA SER A 338 -17.17 -10.02 -10.99
C SER A 338 -16.78 -10.37 -9.54
N PRO A 339 -17.13 -11.57 -9.02
CA PRO A 339 -16.77 -11.96 -7.67
C PRO A 339 -15.26 -11.86 -7.37
N VAL A 340 -14.41 -12.20 -8.33
CA VAL A 340 -12.94 -12.12 -8.16
C VAL A 340 -12.46 -10.67 -8.16
N GLU A 341 -12.97 -9.80 -9.03
CA GLU A 341 -12.60 -8.38 -9.04
C GLU A 341 -13.03 -7.70 -7.73
N GLN A 342 -14.24 -7.99 -7.24
CA GLN A 342 -14.70 -7.48 -5.96
C GLN A 342 -13.81 -7.94 -4.80
N ALA A 343 -13.39 -9.21 -4.78
CA ALA A 343 -12.50 -9.76 -3.76
C ALA A 343 -11.10 -9.12 -3.83
N LEU A 344 -10.57 -8.89 -5.04
CA LEU A 344 -9.29 -8.20 -5.25
C LEU A 344 -9.33 -6.76 -4.72
N LEU A 345 -10.35 -5.99 -5.09
CA LEU A 345 -10.52 -4.61 -4.61
C LEU A 345 -10.70 -4.56 -3.09
N THR A 346 -11.43 -5.52 -2.51
CA THR A 346 -11.59 -5.65 -1.06
C THR A 346 -10.23 -5.94 -0.40
N ALA A 347 -9.43 -6.84 -0.98
CA ALA A 347 -8.11 -7.17 -0.46
C ALA A 347 -7.16 -5.96 -0.50
N VAL A 348 -7.21 -5.14 -1.55
CA VAL A 348 -6.44 -3.89 -1.65
C VAL A 348 -6.86 -2.90 -0.57
N ASP A 349 -8.16 -2.75 -0.32
CA ASP A 349 -8.68 -1.86 0.72
C ASP A 349 -8.29 -2.33 2.13
N GLU A 350 -8.36 -3.64 2.40
CA GLU A 350 -7.91 -4.24 3.65
C GLU A 350 -6.39 -4.09 3.83
N LEU A 351 -5.59 -4.35 2.79
CA LEU A 351 -4.15 -4.18 2.83
C LEU A 351 -3.75 -2.72 3.12
N TYR A 352 -4.48 -1.76 2.55
CA TYR A 352 -4.28 -0.34 2.81
C TYR A 352 -4.68 0.05 4.25
N ARG A 353 -5.90 -0.28 4.66
CA ARG A 353 -6.50 0.13 5.93
C ARG A 353 -5.95 -0.65 7.12
N ASP A 354 -5.92 -2.00 6.99
CA ASP A 354 -5.66 -2.93 8.08
C ASP A 354 -4.24 -3.51 8.03
N SER A 355 -3.47 -3.18 6.98
CA SER A 355 -2.11 -3.70 6.74
C SER A 355 -2.05 -5.23 6.76
N THR A 356 -3.13 -5.87 6.36
CA THR A 356 -3.30 -7.33 6.22
C THR A 356 -4.49 -7.62 5.33
N VAL A 357 -4.76 -8.90 5.05
CA VAL A 357 -5.96 -9.36 4.34
C VAL A 357 -6.71 -10.32 5.23
N SER A 358 -8.01 -10.10 5.44
CA SER A 358 -8.84 -10.96 6.29
C SER A 358 -8.93 -12.40 5.76
N ASP A 359 -9.19 -13.37 6.66
CA ASP A 359 -9.39 -14.76 6.25
C ASP A 359 -10.59 -14.93 5.31
N ARG A 360 -11.62 -14.11 5.49
CA ARG A 360 -12.80 -14.09 4.61
C ARG A 360 -12.40 -13.68 3.18
N THR A 361 -11.67 -12.59 3.04
CA THR A 361 -11.23 -12.09 1.73
C THR A 361 -10.24 -13.03 1.07
N TRP A 362 -9.29 -13.58 1.85
CA TRP A 362 -8.37 -14.59 1.36
C TRP A 362 -9.09 -15.84 0.86
N ALA A 363 -10.06 -16.38 1.61
CA ALA A 363 -10.86 -17.51 1.20
C ALA A 363 -11.63 -17.20 -0.09
N SER A 364 -12.22 -16.02 -0.21
CA SER A 364 -12.92 -15.59 -1.43
C SER A 364 -11.97 -15.55 -2.64
N LEU A 365 -10.76 -15.00 -2.50
CA LEU A 365 -9.75 -15.02 -3.56
C LEU A 365 -9.34 -16.44 -3.95
N SER A 366 -9.17 -17.33 -2.95
CA SER A 366 -8.73 -18.71 -3.18
C SER A 366 -9.76 -19.59 -3.89
N THR A 367 -11.02 -19.15 -4.00
CA THR A 367 -12.02 -19.84 -4.84
C THR A 367 -11.82 -19.59 -6.34
N HIS A 368 -11.03 -18.57 -6.71
CA HIS A 368 -10.86 -18.12 -8.09
C HIS A 368 -9.42 -18.11 -8.57
N LEU A 369 -8.46 -17.96 -7.65
CA LEU A 369 -7.04 -17.73 -7.95
C LEU A 369 -6.17 -18.70 -7.15
N ASP A 370 -5.06 -19.14 -7.75
CA ASP A 370 -4.02 -19.84 -7.01
C ASP A 370 -3.25 -18.90 -6.07
N VAL A 371 -2.53 -19.47 -5.13
CA VAL A 371 -1.81 -18.71 -4.10
C VAL A 371 -0.74 -17.79 -4.69
N VAL A 372 -0.07 -18.20 -5.76
CA VAL A 372 0.97 -17.37 -6.41
C VAL A 372 0.35 -16.14 -7.06
N THR A 373 -0.79 -16.31 -7.72
CA THR A 373 -1.55 -15.21 -8.33
C THR A 373 -2.06 -14.24 -7.25
N ILE A 374 -2.58 -14.75 -6.12
CA ILE A 374 -2.99 -13.92 -4.99
C ILE A 374 -1.80 -13.11 -4.45
N VAL A 375 -0.67 -13.76 -4.18
CA VAL A 375 0.55 -13.10 -3.69
C VAL A 375 1.02 -12.03 -4.67
N ASN A 376 1.02 -12.32 -5.97
CA ASN A 376 1.39 -11.36 -7.00
C ASN A 376 0.47 -10.13 -7.05
N ALA A 377 -0.85 -10.32 -6.91
CA ALA A 377 -1.80 -9.21 -6.86
C ALA A 377 -1.58 -8.33 -5.62
N LEU A 378 -1.41 -8.94 -4.44
CA LEU A 378 -1.18 -8.22 -3.18
C LEU A 378 0.16 -7.48 -3.18
N ILE A 379 1.22 -8.11 -3.69
CA ILE A 379 2.54 -7.47 -3.84
C ILE A 379 2.48 -6.28 -4.80
N SER A 380 1.73 -6.39 -5.90
CA SER A 380 1.52 -5.26 -6.81
C SER A 380 0.88 -4.09 -6.05
N ALA A 381 -0.20 -4.33 -5.31
CA ALA A 381 -0.84 -3.28 -4.53
C ALA A 381 0.11 -2.67 -3.47
N ALA A 382 0.83 -3.51 -2.71
CA ALA A 382 1.75 -3.06 -1.67
C ALA A 382 2.92 -2.24 -2.25
N GLN A 383 3.50 -2.68 -3.37
CA GLN A 383 4.58 -2.00 -4.05
C GLN A 383 4.15 -0.65 -4.63
N TYR A 384 2.96 -0.59 -5.22
CA TYR A 384 2.43 0.66 -5.74
C TYR A 384 1.94 1.61 -4.64
N ARG A 385 1.64 1.10 -3.43
CA ARG A 385 1.55 1.94 -2.22
C ARG A 385 2.90 2.59 -1.91
N GLN A 386 4.01 1.81 -1.91
CA GLN A 386 5.36 2.33 -1.68
C GLN A 386 5.69 3.47 -2.65
N VAL A 387 5.43 3.26 -3.94
CA VAL A 387 5.62 4.26 -4.99
C VAL A 387 4.79 5.50 -4.71
N SER A 388 3.50 5.34 -4.40
CA SER A 388 2.57 6.43 -4.12
C SER A 388 3.01 7.30 -2.94
N LEU A 389 3.56 6.71 -1.87
CA LEU A 389 4.10 7.45 -0.72
C LEU A 389 5.24 8.38 -1.13
N ALA A 390 6.14 7.88 -1.96
CA ALA A 390 7.27 8.65 -2.49
C ALA A 390 6.79 9.75 -3.44
N LEU A 391 5.93 9.42 -4.41
CA LEU A 391 5.38 10.38 -5.37
C LEU A 391 4.70 11.56 -4.68
N ASN A 392 3.85 11.26 -3.71
CA ASN A 392 3.13 12.26 -2.94
C ASN A 392 4.08 13.14 -2.12
N THR A 393 5.03 12.53 -1.40
CA THR A 393 5.93 13.24 -0.47
C THR A 393 6.98 14.07 -1.20
N PHE A 394 7.52 13.55 -2.31
CA PHE A 394 8.51 14.28 -3.11
C PHE A 394 7.85 15.31 -4.05
N GLY A 395 6.54 15.24 -4.25
CA GLY A 395 5.81 16.12 -5.14
C GLY A 395 6.18 15.88 -6.61
N VAL A 396 6.25 14.62 -7.03
CA VAL A 396 6.61 14.30 -8.43
C VAL A 396 5.58 14.92 -9.36
N PRO A 397 6.00 15.80 -10.29
CA PRO A 397 5.07 16.52 -11.17
C PRO A 397 4.43 15.56 -12.17
N GLY A 398 3.16 15.81 -12.51
CA GLY A 398 2.45 15.09 -13.58
C GLY A 398 3.11 15.27 -14.94
N GLU A 399 2.78 14.38 -15.85
CA GLU A 399 3.20 14.46 -17.24
C GLU A 399 2.17 15.29 -18.07
N PRO A 400 2.57 15.88 -19.19
CA PRO A 400 1.63 16.58 -20.05
C PRO A 400 0.49 15.67 -20.54
N GLY A 401 -0.75 16.09 -20.27
CA GLY A 401 -1.95 15.34 -20.65
C GLY A 401 -2.43 14.31 -19.61
N ASP A 402 -1.82 14.27 -18.43
CA ASP A 402 -2.24 13.41 -17.34
C ASP A 402 -3.70 13.65 -16.92
N GLU A 403 -4.44 12.56 -16.74
CA GLU A 403 -5.81 12.58 -16.26
C GLU A 403 -5.86 12.73 -14.73
N PRO A 404 -6.57 13.73 -14.18
CA PRO A 404 -6.62 13.94 -12.75
C PRO A 404 -7.37 12.80 -12.03
N LEU A 405 -7.16 12.71 -10.71
CA LEU A 405 -8.00 11.88 -9.87
C LEU A 405 -9.48 12.28 -10.04
N PRO A 406 -10.40 11.31 -10.22
CA PRO A 406 -11.80 11.62 -10.39
C PRO A 406 -12.40 12.25 -9.14
N VAL A 407 -13.26 13.24 -9.31
CA VAL A 407 -14.07 13.76 -8.21
C VAL A 407 -15.25 12.82 -8.00
N ILE A 408 -15.17 11.99 -6.97
CA ILE A 408 -16.29 11.13 -6.58
C ILE A 408 -17.21 11.95 -5.68
N GLY A 409 -18.34 12.39 -6.24
CA GLY A 409 -19.34 13.12 -5.48
C GLY A 409 -19.87 12.30 -4.31
N SER A 410 -20.00 12.92 -3.14
CA SER A 410 -20.84 12.41 -2.06
C SER A 410 -22.29 12.54 -2.50
N ASN A 411 -22.86 11.49 -3.13
CA ASN A 411 -24.30 11.42 -3.33
C ASN A 411 -25.02 11.19 -2.00
#